data_e9227b0a0f68fb82a4843191b71c743e
#
_entry.id   e9227b0a0f68fb82a4843191b71c743e
#
_cell.length_a   1.000
_cell.length_b   1.000
_cell.length_c   1.000
_cell.angle_alpha   90.00
_cell.angle_beta   90.00
_cell.angle_gamma   90.00
#
_symmetry.space_group_name_H-M   'P 1'
#
loop_
_entity.id
_entity.type
_entity.pdbx_description
1 polymer ?
#
loop_
_entity_poly.entity_id
_entity_poly.type
_entity_poly.pdbx_seq_one_letter_code
_entity_poly.pdbx_strand_id
1 'polypeptide(L)'
;LIERYGCFGGNITAVGVEGFAWYRHEKTIEAGGLAFEYEERAKQQDAAVPESQSLSYELDSEGFKIVADNLVMENGITPMLHRSFCEPIIEGNKLTGVITESKAGREAIIGKVVIDASGDADVARRSGAKAFKANPENMIGASVMFHMSGVNKTKFVEEINRDPQTYSD
;
A
#
# COMPACT_ATOMS: atom_id res chain seq x y z
N LEU A 1 0.98 -14.66 -5.46
CA LEU A 1 0.62 -13.39 -4.84
C LEU A 1 -0.71 -12.93 -5.44
N ILE A 2 -1.73 -12.76 -4.58
CA ILE A 2 -3.08 -12.34 -4.99
C ILE A 2 -3.21 -10.84 -4.72
N GLU A 3 -3.70 -10.09 -5.71
CA GLU A 3 -3.93 -8.65 -5.60
C GLU A 3 -5.25 -8.27 -6.31
N ARG A 4 -6.08 -7.50 -5.65
CA ARG A 4 -7.39 -7.06 -6.21
C ARG A 4 -7.26 -5.98 -7.27
N TYR A 5 -6.20 -5.19 -7.22
CA TYR A 5 -5.93 -4.15 -8.21
C TYR A 5 -5.11 -4.66 -9.39
N GLY A 6 -4.91 -3.84 -10.38
CA GLY A 6 -4.08 -4.11 -11.55
C GLY A 6 -2.60 -3.83 -11.34
N CYS A 7 -2.17 -3.55 -10.12
CA CYS A 7 -0.77 -3.27 -9.76
C CYS A 7 -0.50 -3.71 -8.32
N PHE A 8 0.75 -4.07 -8.04
CA PHE A 8 1.24 -4.27 -6.68
C PHE A 8 1.67 -2.95 -6.06
N GLY A 9 1.87 -2.93 -4.72
CA GLY A 9 2.36 -1.75 -3.99
C GLY A 9 1.35 -1.10 -3.06
N GLY A 10 0.11 -1.58 -3.04
CA GLY A 10 -0.93 -1.16 -2.08
C GLY A 10 -1.22 0.33 -2.13
N ASN A 11 -1.14 1.01 -0.98
CA ASN A 11 -1.49 2.43 -0.87
C ASN A 11 -0.63 3.36 -1.73
N ILE A 12 0.64 3.03 -1.96
CA ILE A 12 1.53 3.84 -2.78
C ILE A 12 1.06 3.88 -4.22
N THR A 13 0.73 2.72 -4.78
CA THR A 13 0.42 2.58 -6.21
C THR A 13 -1.05 2.67 -6.55
N ALA A 14 -1.91 2.04 -5.75
CA ALA A 14 -3.35 1.99 -6.02
C ALA A 14 -4.11 3.21 -5.50
N VAL A 15 -3.59 3.87 -4.46
CA VAL A 15 -4.23 5.03 -3.82
C VAL A 15 -3.47 6.33 -4.08
N GLY A 16 -2.16 6.27 -4.41
CA GLY A 16 -1.33 7.45 -4.63
C GLY A 16 -0.84 8.10 -3.33
N VAL A 17 -0.62 7.31 -2.29
CA VAL A 17 0.07 7.77 -1.07
C VAL A 17 1.57 7.69 -1.32
N GLU A 18 2.12 8.76 -1.87
CA GLU A 18 3.45 8.80 -2.46
C GLU A 18 4.56 9.02 -1.42
N GLY A 19 4.65 8.13 -0.44
CA GLY A 19 5.72 8.21 0.57
C GLY A 19 5.76 7.02 1.51
N PHE A 20 6.93 6.84 2.14
CA PHE A 20 7.10 5.96 3.28
C PHE A 20 7.04 6.79 4.56
N ALA A 21 5.91 6.79 5.26
CA ALA A 21 5.75 7.57 6.48
C ALA A 21 6.34 6.83 7.70
N TRP A 22 7.00 7.59 8.58
CA TRP A 22 7.32 7.21 9.96
C TRP A 22 8.26 6.02 10.20
N TYR A 23 8.96 5.49 9.20
CA TYR A 23 9.99 4.47 9.43
C TYR A 23 11.38 5.05 9.69
N ARG A 24 11.55 6.34 9.49
CA ARG A 24 12.71 7.12 9.93
C ARG A 24 12.28 8.13 10.99
N HIS A 25 12.92 8.07 12.14
CA HIS A 25 12.69 9.01 13.22
C HIS A 25 14.02 9.65 13.61
N GLU A 26 14.11 10.97 13.50
CA GLU A 26 15.33 11.75 13.75
C GLU A 26 16.55 11.22 12.96
N LYS A 27 17.44 10.50 13.62
CA LYS A 27 18.65 9.89 13.02
C LYS A 27 18.61 8.37 12.97
N THR A 28 17.49 7.78 13.36
CA THR A 28 17.32 6.32 13.39
C THR A 28 16.45 5.84 12.23
N ILE A 29 16.67 4.60 11.81
CA ILE A 29 15.84 3.89 10.85
C ILE A 29 15.17 2.77 11.61
N GLU A 30 13.85 2.85 11.75
CA GLU A 30 13.05 1.95 12.56
C GLU A 30 12.57 0.71 11.78
N ALA A 31 12.77 0.70 10.45
CA ALA A 31 12.40 -0.40 9.57
C ALA A 31 13.63 -0.99 8.86
N GLY A 32 13.47 -2.21 8.36
CA GLY A 32 14.51 -2.91 7.61
C GLY A 32 13.93 -3.92 6.62
N GLY A 33 14.79 -4.77 6.04
CA GLY A 33 14.36 -5.82 5.12
C GLY A 33 13.73 -5.26 3.85
N LEU A 34 12.59 -5.82 3.46
CA LEU A 34 11.91 -5.48 2.20
C LEU A 34 11.52 -4.01 2.09
N ALA A 35 11.11 -3.35 3.17
CA ALA A 35 10.77 -1.93 3.12
C ALA A 35 11.96 -1.08 2.66
N PHE A 36 13.15 -1.41 3.12
CA PHE A 36 14.38 -0.74 2.72
C PHE A 36 14.77 -1.08 1.28
N GLU A 37 14.63 -2.34 0.89
CA GLU A 37 14.89 -2.78 -0.48
C GLU A 37 13.97 -2.07 -1.49
N TYR A 38 12.69 -1.92 -1.16
CA TYR A 38 11.75 -1.18 -1.99
C TYR A 38 12.21 0.26 -2.23
N GLU A 39 12.61 0.96 -1.18
CA GLU A 39 13.10 2.33 -1.29
C GLU A 39 14.38 2.42 -2.13
N GLU A 40 15.36 1.54 -1.87
CA GLU A 40 16.61 1.55 -2.62
C GLU A 40 16.38 1.25 -4.13
N ARG A 41 15.48 0.36 -4.44
CA ARG A 41 15.09 0.08 -5.83
C ARG A 41 14.37 1.26 -6.47
N ALA A 42 13.50 1.95 -5.72
CA ALA A 42 12.83 3.16 -6.20
C ALA A 42 13.84 4.28 -6.51
N LYS A 43 14.85 4.49 -5.67
CA LYS A 43 15.95 5.43 -5.92
C LYS A 43 16.73 5.08 -7.19
N GLN A 44 17.05 3.81 -7.39
CA GLN A 44 17.78 3.34 -8.58
C GLN A 44 17.01 3.51 -9.88
N GLN A 45 15.70 3.67 -9.81
CA GLN A 45 14.81 3.85 -10.95
C GLN A 45 14.27 5.29 -11.08
N ASP A 46 14.88 6.24 -10.37
CA ASP A 46 14.45 7.64 -10.30
C ASP A 46 12.97 7.81 -9.86
N ALA A 47 12.44 6.82 -9.16
CA ALA A 47 11.07 6.79 -8.64
C ALA A 47 10.99 7.22 -7.16
N ALA A 48 12.07 7.74 -6.59
CA ALA A 48 12.12 8.27 -5.23
C ALA A 48 13.01 9.51 -5.18
N VAL A 49 12.49 10.59 -4.60
CA VAL A 49 13.22 11.84 -4.39
C VAL A 49 13.22 12.18 -2.89
N PRO A 50 14.33 12.73 -2.34
CA PRO A 50 14.35 13.13 -0.95
C PRO A 50 13.29 14.18 -0.63
N GLU A 51 12.55 13.99 0.46
CA GLU A 51 11.68 15.03 0.99
C GLU A 51 12.49 16.20 1.55
N SER A 52 12.02 17.42 1.32
CA SER A 52 12.69 18.63 1.80
C SER A 52 12.60 18.84 3.32
N GLN A 53 11.66 18.22 3.98
CA GLN A 53 11.30 18.48 5.37
C GLN A 53 11.51 17.27 6.31
N SER A 54 11.89 16.13 5.77
CA SER A 54 12.10 14.91 6.55
C SER A 54 13.31 14.13 6.06
N LEU A 55 13.62 13.00 6.72
CA LEU A 55 14.61 12.04 6.26
C LEU A 55 14.01 10.99 5.33
N SER A 56 12.77 11.19 4.89
CA SER A 56 12.02 10.27 4.05
C SER A 56 12.18 10.60 2.56
N TYR A 57 11.44 9.89 1.74
CA TYR A 57 11.41 10.06 0.29
C TYR A 57 9.98 10.18 -0.20
N GLU A 58 9.75 11.15 -1.09
CA GLU A 58 8.57 11.16 -1.94
C GLU A 58 8.75 10.11 -3.03
N LEU A 59 7.70 9.37 -3.32
CA LEU A 59 7.70 8.28 -4.29
C LEU A 59 6.85 8.63 -5.49
N ASP A 60 7.35 8.32 -6.68
CA ASP A 60 6.53 8.28 -7.89
C ASP A 60 5.72 6.98 -7.90
N SER A 61 4.40 7.07 -7.78
CA SER A 61 3.51 5.92 -7.75
C SER A 61 3.57 5.07 -9.02
N GLU A 62 3.77 5.67 -10.19
CA GLU A 62 3.91 4.94 -11.45
C GLU A 62 5.26 4.21 -11.55
N GLY A 63 6.35 4.87 -11.19
CA GLY A 63 7.67 4.24 -11.10
C GLY A 63 7.70 3.13 -10.04
N PHE A 64 7.00 3.32 -8.94
CA PHE A 64 6.93 2.31 -7.87
C PHE A 64 6.17 1.03 -8.29
N LYS A 65 5.20 1.11 -9.22
CA LYS A 65 4.57 -0.08 -9.82
C LYS A 65 5.61 -0.97 -10.50
N ILE A 66 6.55 -0.35 -11.24
CA ILE A 66 7.63 -1.08 -11.92
C ILE A 66 8.56 -1.75 -10.90
N VAL A 67 8.88 -1.06 -9.81
CA VAL A 67 9.68 -1.64 -8.70
C VAL A 67 8.99 -2.87 -8.11
N ALA A 68 7.69 -2.77 -7.84
CA ALA A 68 6.91 -3.86 -7.28
C ALA A 68 6.80 -5.05 -8.25
N ASP A 69 6.56 -4.79 -9.52
CA ASP A 69 6.49 -5.84 -10.56
C ASP A 69 7.83 -6.56 -10.71
N ASN A 70 8.94 -5.82 -10.74
CA ASN A 70 10.28 -6.41 -10.81
C ASN A 70 10.56 -7.32 -9.61
N LEU A 71 10.24 -6.89 -8.40
CA LEU A 71 10.40 -7.73 -7.20
C LEU A 71 9.60 -9.03 -7.28
N VAL A 72 8.37 -8.98 -7.76
CA VAL A 72 7.52 -10.16 -7.95
C VAL A 72 8.14 -11.10 -9.00
N MET A 73 8.55 -10.57 -10.14
CA MET A 73 9.07 -11.37 -11.26
C MET A 73 10.44 -11.97 -10.97
N GLU A 74 11.36 -11.20 -10.40
CA GLU A 74 12.73 -11.65 -10.07
C GLU A 74 12.73 -12.79 -9.04
N ASN A 75 11.74 -12.83 -8.16
CA ASN A 75 11.60 -13.88 -7.14
C ASN A 75 10.74 -15.06 -7.60
N GLY A 76 10.36 -15.13 -8.88
CA GLY A 76 9.57 -16.22 -9.43
C GLY A 76 8.17 -16.35 -8.81
N ILE A 77 7.63 -15.26 -8.28
CA ILE A 77 6.31 -15.24 -7.67
C ILE A 77 5.26 -15.20 -8.77
N THR A 78 4.26 -16.09 -8.70
CA THR A 78 3.13 -16.06 -9.63
C THR A 78 2.20 -14.88 -9.31
N PRO A 79 2.08 -13.87 -10.20
CA PRO A 79 1.18 -12.74 -10.00
C PRO A 79 -0.26 -13.14 -10.32
N MET A 80 -1.19 -12.70 -9.48
CA MET A 80 -2.64 -12.89 -9.66
C MET A 80 -3.34 -11.54 -9.42
N LEU A 81 -3.27 -10.66 -10.42
CA LEU A 81 -3.89 -9.33 -10.39
C LEU A 81 -5.39 -9.37 -10.69
N HIS A 82 -6.12 -8.30 -10.35
CA HIS A 82 -7.58 -8.19 -10.52
C HIS A 82 -8.34 -9.35 -9.90
N ARG A 83 -7.89 -9.82 -8.73
CA ARG A 83 -8.43 -10.99 -8.08
C ARG A 83 -8.76 -10.68 -6.61
N SER A 84 -10.03 -10.56 -6.33
CA SER A 84 -10.52 -10.23 -4.99
C SER A 84 -10.65 -11.46 -4.10
N PHE A 85 -10.20 -11.35 -2.86
CA PHE A 85 -10.49 -12.34 -1.83
C PHE A 85 -12.00 -12.39 -1.54
N CYS A 86 -12.58 -13.58 -1.51
CA CYS A 86 -13.98 -13.80 -1.19
C CYS A 86 -14.14 -14.50 0.15
N GLU A 87 -13.55 -15.68 0.29
CA GLU A 87 -13.73 -16.51 1.49
C GLU A 87 -12.49 -17.34 1.82
N PRO A 88 -12.23 -17.66 3.09
CA PRO A 88 -11.22 -18.62 3.47
C PRO A 88 -11.71 -20.05 3.19
N ILE A 89 -10.77 -20.95 2.91
CA ILE A 89 -11.01 -22.39 2.89
C ILE A 89 -10.42 -22.97 4.16
N ILE A 90 -11.30 -23.51 5.02
CA ILE A 90 -10.94 -23.98 6.36
C ILE A 90 -11.27 -25.47 6.47
N GLU A 91 -10.29 -26.25 6.89
CA GLU A 91 -10.44 -27.69 7.19
C GLU A 91 -10.14 -27.91 8.68
N GLY A 92 -11.18 -28.19 9.44
CA GLY A 92 -11.08 -28.25 10.90
C GLY A 92 -10.68 -26.88 11.49
N ASN A 93 -9.47 -26.78 12.00
CA ASN A 93 -8.89 -25.54 12.53
C ASN A 93 -7.70 -25.00 11.71
N LYS A 94 -7.62 -25.40 10.45
CA LYS A 94 -6.52 -25.04 9.56
C LYS A 94 -7.03 -24.28 8.35
N LEU A 95 -6.44 -23.12 8.09
CA LEU A 95 -6.62 -22.38 6.84
C LEU A 95 -5.79 -23.07 5.76
N THR A 96 -6.46 -23.63 4.76
CA THR A 96 -5.82 -24.41 3.66
C THR A 96 -5.81 -23.67 2.35
N GLY A 97 -6.50 -22.54 2.25
CA GLY A 97 -6.54 -21.73 1.04
C GLY A 97 -7.54 -20.60 1.11
N VAL A 98 -7.78 -20.00 -0.02
CA VAL A 98 -8.75 -18.91 -0.18
C VAL A 98 -9.58 -19.09 -1.44
N ILE A 99 -10.82 -18.62 -1.43
CA ILE A 99 -11.65 -18.44 -2.61
C ILE A 99 -11.47 -17.00 -3.08
N THR A 100 -11.24 -16.86 -4.37
CA THR A 100 -11.08 -15.56 -5.03
C THR A 100 -12.07 -15.41 -6.18
N GLU A 101 -12.39 -14.17 -6.50
CA GLU A 101 -13.22 -13.80 -7.65
C GLU A 101 -12.43 -12.92 -8.61
N SER A 102 -12.56 -13.18 -9.91
CA SER A 102 -11.98 -12.37 -10.98
C SER A 102 -12.91 -12.37 -12.20
N LYS A 103 -12.52 -11.68 -13.26
CA LYS A 103 -13.26 -11.72 -14.54
C LYS A 103 -13.34 -13.14 -15.13
N ALA A 104 -12.37 -14.01 -14.80
CA ALA A 104 -12.37 -15.42 -15.22
C ALA A 104 -13.33 -16.28 -14.39
N GLY A 105 -13.92 -15.73 -13.34
CA GLY A 105 -14.82 -16.41 -12.42
C GLY A 105 -14.21 -16.67 -11.06
N ARG A 106 -14.87 -17.52 -10.30
CA ARG A 106 -14.52 -17.89 -8.94
C ARG A 106 -13.59 -19.10 -8.92
N GLU A 107 -12.50 -18.98 -8.16
CA GLU A 107 -11.47 -20.02 -8.08
C GLU A 107 -11.01 -20.23 -6.63
N ALA A 108 -10.68 -21.48 -6.31
CA ALA A 108 -10.04 -21.86 -5.06
C ALA A 108 -8.51 -21.89 -5.25
N ILE A 109 -7.79 -21.18 -4.38
CA ILE A 109 -6.33 -21.18 -4.35
C ILE A 109 -5.87 -21.84 -3.06
N ILE A 110 -5.25 -23.00 -3.21
CA ILE A 110 -4.79 -23.78 -2.08
C ILE A 110 -3.33 -23.47 -1.79
N GLY A 111 -2.99 -23.38 -0.51
CA GLY A 111 -1.64 -23.08 -0.04
C GLY A 111 -1.29 -23.80 1.25
N LYS A 112 0.00 -24.11 1.42
CA LYS A 112 0.50 -24.69 2.68
C LYS A 112 0.51 -23.63 3.79
N VAL A 113 0.74 -22.37 3.43
CA VAL A 113 0.75 -21.20 4.29
C VAL A 113 0.01 -20.08 3.58
N VAL A 114 -0.84 -19.36 4.30
CA VAL A 114 -1.53 -18.17 3.81
C VAL A 114 -1.03 -16.97 4.62
N ILE A 115 -0.52 -15.96 3.92
CA ILE A 115 -0.09 -14.70 4.52
C ILE A 115 -1.15 -13.66 4.18
N ASP A 116 -1.77 -13.08 5.20
CA ASP A 116 -2.72 -11.99 5.04
C ASP A 116 -1.98 -10.65 5.02
N ALA A 117 -1.89 -10.07 3.84
CA ALA A 117 -1.36 -8.72 3.60
C ALA A 117 -2.43 -7.80 3.01
N SER A 118 -3.71 -8.04 3.31
CA SER A 118 -4.84 -7.28 2.77
C SER A 118 -4.93 -5.82 3.28
N GLY A 119 -4.14 -5.47 4.29
CA GLY A 119 -4.18 -4.16 4.95
C GLY A 119 -5.20 -4.10 6.10
N ASP A 120 -6.36 -4.73 5.92
CA ASP A 120 -7.46 -4.74 6.89
C ASP A 120 -7.64 -6.07 7.64
N ALA A 121 -6.72 -7.02 7.46
CA ALA A 121 -6.80 -8.38 8.02
C ALA A 121 -8.06 -9.15 7.59
N ASP A 122 -8.47 -8.98 6.34
CA ASP A 122 -9.71 -9.55 5.82
C ASP A 122 -9.71 -11.08 5.86
N VAL A 123 -8.59 -11.70 5.49
CA VAL A 123 -8.44 -13.15 5.48
C VAL A 123 -8.42 -13.67 6.91
N ALA A 124 -7.62 -13.09 7.79
CA ALA A 124 -7.48 -13.49 9.18
C ALA A 124 -8.82 -13.41 9.92
N ARG A 125 -9.51 -12.27 9.78
CA ARG A 125 -10.82 -12.06 10.42
C ARG A 125 -11.87 -13.08 9.95
N ARG A 126 -11.97 -13.29 8.65
CA ARG A 126 -12.95 -14.23 8.08
C ARG A 126 -12.60 -15.69 8.32
N SER A 127 -11.32 -15.96 8.61
CA SER A 127 -10.86 -17.31 9.04
C SER A 127 -11.13 -17.61 10.51
N GLY A 128 -11.74 -16.70 11.26
CA GLY A 128 -12.04 -16.88 12.68
C GLY A 128 -10.88 -16.56 13.62
N ALA A 129 -9.79 -15.97 13.12
CA ALA A 129 -8.72 -15.48 13.97
C ALA A 129 -9.20 -14.30 14.83
N LYS A 130 -8.67 -14.19 16.04
CA LYS A 130 -9.00 -13.09 16.94
C LYS A 130 -8.50 -11.78 16.34
N ALA A 131 -9.44 -10.92 16.01
CA ALA A 131 -9.18 -9.60 15.46
C ALA A 131 -9.74 -8.52 16.39
N PHE A 132 -9.09 -7.37 16.40
CA PHE A 132 -9.50 -6.20 17.16
C PHE A 132 -9.83 -5.07 16.21
N LYS A 133 -10.88 -4.33 16.49
CA LYS A 133 -11.24 -3.12 15.78
C LYS A 133 -11.42 -2.01 16.80
N ALA A 134 -10.82 -0.87 16.55
CA ALA A 134 -11.01 0.31 17.37
C ALA A 134 -12.49 0.74 17.35
N ASN A 135 -12.96 1.35 18.44
CA ASN A 135 -14.26 2.01 18.43
C ASN A 135 -14.28 3.14 17.40
N PRO A 136 -15.44 3.45 16.79
CA PRO A 136 -15.53 4.50 15.77
C PRO A 136 -14.94 5.85 16.19
N GLU A 137 -15.09 6.23 17.45
CA GLU A 137 -14.54 7.48 18.01
C GLU A 137 -13.01 7.51 18.12
N ASN A 138 -12.36 6.34 18.04
CA ASN A 138 -10.90 6.18 18.12
C ASN A 138 -10.29 5.77 16.77
N MET A 139 -11.11 5.73 15.72
CA MET A 139 -10.61 5.44 14.37
C MET A 139 -10.02 6.69 13.72
N ILE A 140 -8.95 6.49 12.97
CA ILE A 140 -8.40 7.54 12.12
C ILE A 140 -9.43 7.89 11.04
N GLY A 141 -9.58 9.18 10.73
CA GLY A 141 -10.44 9.65 9.66
C GLY A 141 -10.05 9.07 8.30
N ALA A 142 -11.03 8.90 7.44
CA ALA A 142 -10.78 8.51 6.05
C ALA A 142 -10.30 9.73 5.25
N SER A 143 -9.30 9.50 4.39
CA SER A 143 -8.78 10.51 3.47
C SER A 143 -9.02 10.09 2.03
N VAL A 144 -9.22 11.06 1.16
CA VAL A 144 -9.30 10.87 -0.29
C VAL A 144 -8.06 11.52 -0.91
N MET A 145 -7.28 10.73 -1.62
CA MET A 145 -6.12 11.23 -2.36
C MET A 145 -6.53 11.59 -3.78
N PHE A 146 -6.01 12.71 -4.28
CA PHE A 146 -6.16 13.12 -5.68
C PHE A 146 -4.94 13.94 -6.11
N HIS A 147 -4.62 13.88 -7.39
CA HIS A 147 -3.52 14.63 -7.97
C HIS A 147 -4.03 15.76 -8.84
N MET A 148 -3.34 16.89 -8.79
CA MET A 148 -3.59 18.03 -9.66
C MET A 148 -2.33 18.39 -10.45
N SER A 149 -2.49 18.64 -11.74
CA SER A 149 -1.42 19.13 -12.59
C SER A 149 -1.66 20.58 -13.04
N GLY A 150 -0.60 21.26 -13.49
CA GLY A 150 -0.70 22.62 -13.98
C GLY A 150 -0.89 23.69 -12.88
N VAL A 151 -0.65 23.33 -11.63
CA VAL A 151 -0.75 24.27 -10.50
C VAL A 151 0.41 25.28 -10.57
N ASN A 152 0.10 26.57 -10.51
CA ASN A 152 1.09 27.62 -10.35
C ASN A 152 1.52 27.67 -8.87
N LYS A 153 2.64 27.02 -8.55
CA LYS A 153 3.15 26.89 -7.17
C LYS A 153 3.38 28.27 -6.50
N THR A 154 3.87 29.25 -7.24
CA THR A 154 4.12 30.60 -6.71
C THR A 154 2.82 31.24 -6.24
N LYS A 155 1.81 31.27 -7.12
CA LYS A 155 0.49 31.83 -6.75
C LYS A 155 -0.17 31.07 -5.62
N PHE A 156 -0.01 29.74 -5.60
CA PHE A 156 -0.55 28.90 -4.52
C PHE A 156 0.05 29.27 -3.15
N VAL A 157 1.38 29.41 -3.07
CA VAL A 157 2.08 29.79 -1.84
C VAL A 157 1.74 31.24 -1.45
N GLU A 158 1.65 32.16 -2.40
CA GLU A 158 1.23 33.56 -2.16
C GLU A 158 -0.17 33.60 -1.54
N GLU A 159 -1.10 32.79 -2.06
CA GLU A 159 -2.48 32.76 -1.55
C GLU A 159 -2.58 32.19 -0.12
N ILE A 160 -1.86 31.09 0.16
CA ILE A 160 -1.80 30.53 1.51
C ILE A 160 -1.19 31.54 2.49
N ASN A 161 -0.14 32.23 2.09
CA ASN A 161 0.49 33.25 2.96
C ASN A 161 -0.43 34.47 3.18
N ARG A 162 -1.27 34.81 2.20
CA ARG A 162 -2.24 35.89 2.31
C ARG A 162 -3.41 35.54 3.21
N ASP A 163 -3.91 34.34 3.10
CA ASP A 163 -5.03 33.83 3.89
C ASP A 163 -4.76 32.37 4.33
N PRO A 164 -4.06 32.20 5.47
CA PRO A 164 -3.75 30.87 5.99
C PRO A 164 -4.98 30.00 6.29
N GLN A 165 -6.16 30.59 6.43
CA GLN A 165 -7.40 29.82 6.67
C GLN A 165 -7.89 29.08 5.43
N THR A 166 -7.43 29.44 4.23
CA THR A 166 -7.70 28.66 3.00
C THR A 166 -7.06 27.29 3.01
N TYR A 167 -6.08 27.07 3.88
CA TYR A 167 -5.37 25.79 4.06
C TYR A 167 -5.34 25.40 5.55
N SER A 168 -6.49 25.42 6.18
CA SER A 168 -6.66 24.95 7.57
C SER A 168 -7.40 23.61 7.57
N ASP A 169 -6.95 22.72 8.46
CA ASP A 169 -7.67 21.50 8.82
C ASP A 169 -9.02 21.81 9.50
#